data_57647e6f7df86cf49a556ca5052729e2
#
_entry.id   57647e6f7df86cf49a556ca5052729e2
#
_cell.length_a   1.000
_cell.length_b   1.000
_cell.length_c   1.000
_cell.angle_alpha   90.00
_cell.angle_beta   90.00
_cell.angle_gamma   90.00
#
_symmetry.space_group_name_H-M   'P 1'
#
loop_
_entity.id
_entity.type
_entity.pdbx_description
1 polymer ?
#
loop_
_entity_poly.entity_id
_entity_poly.type
_entity_poly.pdbx_seq_one_letter_code
_entity_poly.pdbx_strand_id
1 'polypeptide(L)'
;MSAPVEVAYLGPADTNTHEVARALFAHASKLRPLSTIERVFDAVEQGEVPFGVVPIENSIAGTVRETVDALITGSLRIAREHELAIRHTLAARPKVTLRDVRRVLSKDQALSQCRRWLDAHGPDWERIPSTSTAQAAKDVLSDPEAAAIAPPLAVKNLGLSVLCDNIADRDDNATRFVVVAREDSPPSPRAPGAPSPDKTSLVFVAPHERGGLRKVLGVFDDAFVNLTRIESRPLVGLHGPRWEYAFVVDAEGHRLESPLREALEGLDAMGALVKVLGSYPRALASVSHALDLSQARPSS
;
A
#
# COMPACT_ATOMS: atom_id res chain seq x y z
N MET A 1 24.07 21.15 -8.70
CA MET A 1 22.60 20.95 -8.78
C MET A 1 22.41 19.51 -9.24
N SER A 2 21.82 18.65 -8.43
CA SER A 2 21.52 17.27 -8.84
C SER A 2 20.52 17.30 -9.99
N ALA A 3 20.69 16.37 -10.96
CA ALA A 3 19.74 16.24 -12.07
C ALA A 3 18.31 16.05 -11.52
N PRO A 4 17.31 16.61 -12.20
CA PRO A 4 15.93 16.47 -11.79
C PRO A 4 15.51 14.99 -11.79
N VAL A 5 15.00 14.50 -10.67
CA VAL A 5 14.62 13.09 -10.50
C VAL A 5 13.20 12.90 -11.03
N GLU A 6 13.02 12.03 -12.02
CA GLU A 6 11.70 11.54 -12.46
C GLU A 6 11.31 10.32 -11.61
N VAL A 7 10.03 10.21 -11.21
CA VAL A 7 9.52 9.13 -10.37
C VAL A 7 8.27 8.53 -11.02
N ALA A 8 8.24 7.22 -11.21
CA ALA A 8 7.05 6.51 -11.66
C ALA A 8 6.10 6.22 -10.48
N TYR A 9 4.80 6.14 -10.76
CA TYR A 9 3.82 5.71 -9.78
C TYR A 9 2.64 5.01 -10.44
N LEU A 10 1.92 4.17 -9.66
CA LEU A 10 0.69 3.56 -10.14
C LEU A 10 -0.38 4.64 -10.36
N GLY A 11 -0.68 4.91 -11.63
CA GLY A 11 -1.68 5.87 -12.06
C GLY A 11 -3.14 5.40 -11.92
N PRO A 12 -4.04 6.19 -12.44
CA PRO A 12 -3.86 7.47 -13.11
C PRO A 12 -3.47 8.62 -12.17
N ALA A 13 -3.33 9.84 -12.72
CA ALA A 13 -3.16 11.04 -11.90
C ALA A 13 -4.36 11.21 -10.94
N ASP A 14 -4.12 11.91 -9.82
CA ASP A 14 -5.10 12.24 -8.78
C ASP A 14 -5.59 11.05 -7.94
N THR A 15 -4.89 9.91 -8.02
CA THR A 15 -5.09 8.79 -7.10
C THR A 15 -4.35 8.98 -5.77
N ASN A 16 -4.66 8.14 -4.77
CA ASN A 16 -3.91 8.09 -3.51
C ASN A 16 -2.40 7.82 -3.74
N THR A 17 -2.05 6.99 -4.74
CA THR A 17 -0.64 6.76 -5.09
C THR A 17 0.03 8.03 -5.61
N HIS A 18 -0.69 8.85 -6.41
CA HIS A 18 -0.19 10.15 -6.84
C HIS A 18 0.03 11.10 -5.66
N GLU A 19 -0.90 11.12 -4.70
CA GLU A 19 -0.76 11.91 -3.47
C GLU A 19 0.51 11.55 -2.70
N VAL A 20 0.74 10.25 -2.49
CA VAL A 20 1.95 9.75 -1.83
C VAL A 20 3.21 10.09 -2.63
N ALA A 21 3.20 9.90 -3.95
CA ALA A 21 4.34 10.26 -4.79
C ALA A 21 4.68 11.76 -4.68
N ARG A 22 3.68 12.63 -4.66
CA ARG A 22 3.87 14.08 -4.43
C ARG A 22 4.42 14.40 -3.06
N ALA A 23 3.92 13.73 -2.02
CA ALA A 23 4.36 13.95 -0.64
C ALA A 23 5.82 13.51 -0.43
N LEU A 24 6.20 12.36 -0.99
CA LEU A 24 7.54 11.80 -0.82
C LEU A 24 8.59 12.47 -1.70
N PHE A 25 8.18 12.93 -2.87
CA PHE A 25 9.06 13.49 -3.90
C PHE A 25 8.64 14.91 -4.32
N ALA A 26 8.40 15.77 -3.33
CA ALA A 26 7.97 17.17 -3.55
C ALA A 26 8.91 17.98 -4.48
N HIS A 27 10.17 17.56 -4.57
CA HIS A 27 11.19 18.19 -5.42
C HIS A 27 11.49 17.39 -6.70
N ALA A 28 10.70 16.33 -6.99
CA ALA A 28 10.83 15.60 -8.26
C ALA A 28 10.51 16.53 -9.43
N SER A 29 11.28 16.40 -10.49
CA SER A 29 11.04 17.19 -11.71
C SER A 29 9.77 16.75 -12.42
N LYS A 30 9.43 15.46 -12.32
CA LYS A 30 8.29 14.87 -12.99
C LYS A 30 7.82 13.63 -12.24
N LEU A 31 6.50 13.54 -12.08
CA LEU A 31 5.81 12.34 -11.62
C LEU A 31 5.11 11.69 -12.82
N ARG A 32 5.49 10.45 -13.14
CA ARG A 32 5.04 9.71 -14.33
C ARG A 32 3.99 8.65 -13.93
N PRO A 33 2.70 8.85 -14.27
CA PRO A 33 1.69 7.83 -14.04
C PRO A 33 1.87 6.66 -15.00
N LEU A 34 1.84 5.43 -14.50
CA LEU A 34 1.86 4.20 -15.28
C LEU A 34 0.61 3.38 -14.98
N SER A 35 0.13 2.62 -15.95
CA SER A 35 -1.19 2.00 -15.91
C SER A 35 -1.28 0.80 -14.97
N THR A 36 -0.17 0.10 -14.71
CA THR A 36 -0.11 -1.11 -13.89
C THR A 36 1.10 -1.11 -12.97
N ILE A 37 1.04 -1.90 -11.90
CA ILE A 37 2.16 -2.12 -10.98
C ILE A 37 3.36 -2.70 -11.75
N GLU A 38 3.14 -3.69 -12.61
CA GLU A 38 4.16 -4.29 -13.46
C GLU A 38 4.93 -3.22 -14.27
N ARG A 39 4.21 -2.30 -14.93
CA ARG A 39 4.84 -1.19 -15.67
C ARG A 39 5.69 -0.28 -14.79
N VAL A 40 5.28 -0.07 -13.53
CA VAL A 40 6.10 0.71 -12.58
C VAL A 40 7.38 -0.04 -12.25
N PHE A 41 7.30 -1.34 -12.00
CA PHE A 41 8.48 -2.19 -11.76
C PHE A 41 9.40 -2.21 -12.96
N ASP A 42 8.88 -2.48 -14.17
CA ASP A 42 9.66 -2.48 -15.43
C ASP A 42 10.44 -1.17 -15.62
N ALA A 43 9.77 -0.03 -15.46
CA ALA A 43 10.40 1.28 -15.64
C ALA A 43 11.57 1.52 -14.68
N VAL A 44 11.49 1.00 -13.45
CA VAL A 44 12.58 1.08 -12.47
C VAL A 44 13.68 0.07 -12.79
N GLU A 45 13.33 -1.17 -13.10
CA GLU A 45 14.30 -2.23 -13.43
C GLU A 45 15.13 -1.89 -14.68
N GLN A 46 14.48 -1.35 -15.71
CA GLN A 46 15.15 -0.90 -16.95
C GLN A 46 15.93 0.42 -16.78
N GLY A 47 15.82 1.05 -15.62
CA GLY A 47 16.54 2.31 -15.33
C GLY A 47 15.95 3.54 -16.02
N GLU A 48 14.70 3.47 -16.52
CA GLU A 48 14.01 4.64 -17.07
C GLU A 48 13.79 5.70 -15.98
N VAL A 49 13.50 5.25 -14.76
CA VAL A 49 13.35 6.08 -13.57
C VAL A 49 14.06 5.45 -12.37
N PRO A 50 14.61 6.21 -11.42
CA PRO A 50 15.27 5.66 -10.25
C PRO A 50 14.30 5.10 -9.20
N PHE A 51 13.05 5.56 -9.16
CA PHE A 51 12.08 5.21 -8.14
C PHE A 51 10.70 4.94 -8.73
N GLY A 52 9.99 3.98 -8.12
CA GLY A 52 8.58 3.70 -8.36
C GLY A 52 7.77 3.74 -7.05
N VAL A 53 6.54 4.28 -7.10
CA VAL A 53 5.63 4.31 -5.94
C VAL A 53 4.43 3.44 -6.24
N VAL A 54 4.18 2.44 -5.38
CA VAL A 54 3.09 1.48 -5.51
C VAL A 54 2.44 1.17 -4.16
N PRO A 55 1.14 0.80 -4.10
CA PRO A 55 0.53 0.29 -2.89
C PRO A 55 1.02 -1.13 -2.60
N ILE A 56 1.19 -1.49 -1.32
CA ILE A 56 1.56 -2.85 -0.91
C ILE A 56 0.48 -3.52 -0.06
N GLU A 57 -0.26 -2.74 0.72
CA GLU A 57 -1.28 -3.26 1.62
C GLU A 57 -2.33 -2.20 1.96
N ASN A 58 -3.58 -2.63 2.12
CA ASN A 58 -4.65 -1.79 2.67
C ASN A 58 -5.19 -2.45 3.94
N SER A 59 -5.43 -1.66 4.99
CA SER A 59 -5.86 -2.17 6.31
C SER A 59 -7.19 -2.94 6.29
N ILE A 60 -8.03 -2.72 5.28
CA ILE A 60 -9.34 -3.39 5.14
C ILE A 60 -9.29 -4.48 4.06
N ALA A 61 -8.69 -4.19 2.90
CA ALA A 61 -8.68 -5.09 1.75
C ALA A 61 -7.49 -6.07 1.76
N GLY A 62 -6.51 -5.85 2.64
CA GLY A 62 -5.33 -6.70 2.76
C GLY A 62 -4.25 -6.39 1.72
N THR A 63 -3.48 -7.38 1.39
CA THR A 63 -2.27 -7.28 0.57
C THR A 63 -2.57 -6.99 -0.91
N VAL A 64 -1.80 -6.09 -1.49
CA VAL A 64 -1.73 -5.89 -2.96
C VAL A 64 -0.78 -6.94 -3.54
N ARG A 65 -1.38 -8.02 -4.03
CA ARG A 65 -0.67 -9.24 -4.45
C ARG A 65 0.35 -8.97 -5.53
N GLU A 66 0.00 -8.18 -6.53
CA GLU A 66 0.87 -7.83 -7.66
C GLU A 66 2.17 -7.18 -7.21
N THR A 67 2.12 -6.30 -6.20
CA THR A 67 3.31 -5.65 -5.64
C THR A 67 4.21 -6.66 -4.91
N VAL A 68 3.60 -7.52 -4.09
CA VAL A 68 4.35 -8.52 -3.31
C VAL A 68 4.98 -9.55 -4.24
N ASP A 69 4.25 -10.05 -5.23
CA ASP A 69 4.76 -11.03 -6.19
C ASP A 69 5.90 -10.44 -7.03
N ALA A 70 5.79 -9.19 -7.49
CA ALA A 70 6.86 -8.51 -8.21
C ALA A 70 8.11 -8.31 -7.34
N LEU A 71 7.97 -8.00 -6.05
CA LEU A 71 9.10 -7.93 -5.12
C LEU A 71 9.77 -9.28 -4.89
N ILE A 72 9.00 -10.36 -4.81
CA ILE A 72 9.53 -11.71 -4.59
C ILE A 72 10.32 -12.19 -5.82
N THR A 73 9.77 -11.99 -7.02
CA THR A 73 10.34 -12.51 -8.27
C THR A 73 11.37 -11.59 -8.91
N GLY A 74 11.22 -10.28 -8.78
CA GLY A 74 12.06 -9.25 -9.41
C GLY A 74 13.35 -8.94 -8.63
N SER A 75 14.07 -7.96 -9.10
CA SER A 75 15.35 -7.51 -8.53
C SER A 75 15.24 -6.26 -7.66
N LEU A 76 14.08 -5.58 -7.69
CA LEU A 76 13.89 -4.33 -6.97
C LEU A 76 13.77 -4.55 -5.46
N ARG A 77 14.08 -3.49 -4.71
CA ARG A 77 13.97 -3.45 -3.25
C ARG A 77 13.05 -2.33 -2.80
N ILE A 78 12.45 -2.53 -1.64
CA ILE A 78 11.75 -1.47 -0.92
C ILE A 78 12.80 -0.53 -0.32
N ALA A 79 12.79 0.73 -0.77
CA ALA A 79 13.69 1.78 -0.28
C ALA A 79 13.01 2.64 0.80
N ARG A 80 11.69 2.66 0.87
CA ARG A 80 10.90 3.45 1.82
C ARG A 80 9.46 2.97 1.85
N GLU A 81 8.77 3.19 2.97
CA GLU A 81 7.31 3.07 3.05
C GLU A 81 6.64 4.38 3.46
N HIS A 82 5.37 4.49 3.14
CA HIS A 82 4.50 5.57 3.56
C HIS A 82 3.10 5.03 3.83
N GLU A 83 2.49 5.48 4.92
CA GLU A 83 1.11 5.16 5.26
C GLU A 83 0.22 6.38 5.00
N LEU A 84 -0.86 6.18 4.25
CA LEU A 84 -1.85 7.21 3.95
C LEU A 84 -3.21 6.76 4.50
N ALA A 85 -3.80 7.58 5.37
CA ALA A 85 -5.20 7.41 5.77
C ALA A 85 -6.11 7.67 4.57
N ILE A 86 -6.96 6.69 4.24
CA ILE A 86 -7.83 6.75 3.07
C ILE A 86 -9.15 7.40 3.47
N ARG A 87 -9.43 8.54 2.86
CA ARG A 87 -10.69 9.25 3.02
C ARG A 87 -11.55 9.13 1.76
N HIS A 88 -12.83 8.91 1.97
CA HIS A 88 -13.81 8.81 0.91
C HIS A 88 -14.73 10.03 0.95
N THR A 89 -14.58 10.92 -0.02
CA THR A 89 -15.36 12.13 -0.17
C THR A 89 -16.38 11.95 -1.27
N LEU A 90 -17.66 12.19 -1.00
CA LEU A 90 -18.68 12.28 -2.02
C LEU A 90 -18.64 13.68 -2.63
N ALA A 91 -18.37 13.77 -3.92
CA ALA A 91 -18.23 15.02 -4.63
C ALA A 91 -18.94 14.97 -5.99
N ALA A 92 -19.39 16.11 -6.48
CA ALA A 92 -20.02 16.25 -7.77
C ALA A 92 -19.52 17.51 -8.48
N ARG A 93 -19.91 17.69 -9.73
CA ARG A 93 -19.65 18.93 -10.45
C ARG A 93 -20.25 20.13 -9.71
N PRO A 94 -19.72 21.35 -9.88
CA PRO A 94 -20.25 22.55 -9.24
C PRO A 94 -21.77 22.75 -9.49
N LYS A 95 -22.46 23.23 -8.48
CA LYS A 95 -23.91 23.50 -8.42
C LYS A 95 -24.80 22.26 -8.27
N VAL A 96 -24.30 21.04 -8.33
CA VAL A 96 -25.05 19.83 -7.99
C VAL A 96 -25.14 19.71 -6.47
N THR A 97 -26.32 19.37 -5.96
CA THR A 97 -26.60 19.13 -4.54
C THR A 97 -26.93 17.65 -4.31
N LEU A 98 -26.98 17.19 -3.05
CA LEU A 98 -27.37 15.81 -2.74
C LEU A 98 -28.75 15.42 -3.29
N ARG A 99 -29.68 16.38 -3.43
CA ARG A 99 -31.04 16.14 -3.96
C ARG A 99 -31.04 15.83 -5.45
N ASP A 100 -30.04 16.31 -6.18
CA ASP A 100 -29.91 16.11 -7.63
C ASP A 100 -29.25 14.75 -7.97
N VAL A 101 -28.56 14.10 -6.97
CA VAL A 101 -27.86 12.85 -7.20
C VAL A 101 -28.83 11.70 -7.44
N ARG A 102 -28.57 10.96 -8.53
CA ARG A 102 -29.27 9.72 -8.91
C ARG A 102 -28.26 8.58 -9.08
N ARG A 103 -27.00 8.87 -9.32
CA ARG A 103 -25.93 7.90 -9.59
C ARG A 103 -24.69 8.22 -8.77
N VAL A 104 -24.05 7.18 -8.22
CA VAL A 104 -22.78 7.31 -7.51
C VAL A 104 -21.73 6.42 -8.18
N LEU A 105 -20.66 7.05 -8.66
CA LEU A 105 -19.59 6.40 -9.38
C LEU A 105 -18.38 6.24 -8.45
N SER A 106 -17.77 5.08 -8.43
CA SER A 106 -16.44 4.87 -7.85
C SER A 106 -15.90 3.47 -8.18
N LYS A 107 -14.67 3.18 -7.73
CA LYS A 107 -14.16 1.81 -7.75
C LYS A 107 -15.01 0.94 -6.82
N ASP A 108 -15.24 -0.33 -7.19
CA ASP A 108 -16.05 -1.28 -6.41
C ASP A 108 -15.67 -1.32 -4.93
N GLN A 109 -14.37 -1.31 -4.64
CA GLN A 109 -13.86 -1.29 -3.27
C GLN A 109 -14.36 -0.06 -2.48
N ALA A 110 -14.32 1.13 -3.08
CA ALA A 110 -14.77 2.37 -2.42
C ALA A 110 -16.29 2.39 -2.24
N LEU A 111 -17.06 1.92 -3.22
CA LEU A 111 -18.51 1.73 -3.09
C LEU A 111 -18.87 0.80 -1.94
N SER A 112 -18.13 -0.31 -1.82
CA SER A 112 -18.31 -1.28 -0.72
C SER A 112 -17.95 -0.69 0.65
N GLN A 113 -16.89 0.12 0.74
CA GLN A 113 -16.43 0.75 1.98
C GLN A 113 -17.30 1.92 2.45
N CYS A 114 -18.21 2.41 1.61
CA CYS A 114 -19.18 3.46 1.93
C CYS A 114 -20.63 2.95 1.90
N ARG A 115 -20.82 1.64 1.90
CA ARG A 115 -22.14 1.01 1.67
C ARG A 115 -23.20 1.47 2.67
N ARG A 116 -22.88 1.46 3.98
CA ARG A 116 -23.87 1.83 5.02
C ARG A 116 -24.30 3.27 4.89
N TRP A 117 -23.33 4.16 4.61
CA TRP A 117 -23.64 5.56 4.39
C TRP A 117 -24.53 5.77 3.15
N LEU A 118 -24.21 5.10 2.04
CA LEU A 118 -24.99 5.15 0.80
C LEU A 118 -26.41 4.59 0.99
N ASP A 119 -26.56 3.48 1.73
CA ASP A 119 -27.88 2.87 2.03
C ASP A 119 -28.77 3.81 2.87
N ALA A 120 -28.16 4.61 3.75
CA ALA A 120 -28.87 5.53 4.62
C ALA A 120 -29.26 6.86 3.94
N HIS A 121 -28.46 7.34 2.98
CA HIS A 121 -28.63 8.71 2.40
C HIS A 121 -29.14 8.70 0.95
N GLY A 122 -28.96 7.62 0.23
CA GLY A 122 -29.37 7.45 -1.15
C GLY A 122 -29.65 5.99 -1.47
N PRO A 123 -30.67 5.37 -0.85
CA PRO A 123 -31.02 3.97 -1.10
C PRO A 123 -31.35 3.67 -2.55
N ASP A 124 -31.93 4.67 -3.24
CA ASP A 124 -32.35 4.57 -4.65
C ASP A 124 -31.26 5.03 -5.64
N TRP A 125 -30.08 5.44 -5.17
CA TRP A 125 -29.00 5.83 -6.07
C TRP A 125 -28.39 4.62 -6.76
N GLU A 126 -28.26 4.70 -8.08
CA GLU A 126 -27.54 3.70 -8.85
C GLU A 126 -26.04 3.76 -8.51
N ARG A 127 -25.41 2.61 -8.23
CA ARG A 127 -23.98 2.49 -7.91
C ARG A 127 -23.26 1.97 -9.13
N ILE A 128 -22.44 2.81 -9.76
CA ILE A 128 -21.77 2.52 -11.02
C ILE A 128 -20.29 2.29 -10.78
N PRO A 129 -19.77 1.08 -11.04
CA PRO A 129 -18.34 0.80 -10.97
C PRO A 129 -17.54 1.62 -11.98
N SER A 130 -16.39 2.15 -11.54
CA SER A 130 -15.39 2.81 -12.37
C SER A 130 -14.04 2.15 -12.20
N THR A 131 -13.15 2.32 -13.17
CA THR A 131 -11.79 1.74 -13.17
C THR A 131 -10.92 2.25 -12.02
N SER A 132 -11.18 3.47 -11.55
CA SER A 132 -10.54 4.06 -10.37
C SER A 132 -11.42 5.16 -9.76
N THR A 133 -11.18 5.48 -8.48
CA THR A 133 -11.82 6.60 -7.78
C THR A 133 -11.50 7.95 -8.46
N ALA A 134 -10.30 8.11 -9.03
CA ALA A 134 -9.92 9.31 -9.78
C ALA A 134 -10.60 9.38 -11.15
N GLN A 135 -10.85 8.23 -11.80
CA GLN A 135 -11.62 8.20 -13.05
C GLN A 135 -13.08 8.55 -12.79
N ALA A 136 -13.69 7.99 -11.76
CA ALA A 136 -15.06 8.34 -11.34
C ALA A 136 -15.21 9.86 -11.12
N ALA A 137 -14.22 10.50 -10.50
CA ALA A 137 -14.19 11.95 -10.32
C ALA A 137 -14.20 12.74 -11.64
N LYS A 138 -13.57 12.20 -12.69
CA LYS A 138 -13.61 12.81 -14.04
C LYS A 138 -14.95 12.59 -14.72
N ASP A 139 -15.49 11.39 -14.60
CA ASP A 139 -16.73 11.00 -15.29
C ASP A 139 -17.93 11.87 -14.85
N VAL A 140 -18.00 12.25 -13.56
CA VAL A 140 -19.10 13.09 -13.04
C VAL A 140 -19.07 14.54 -13.52
N LEU A 141 -18.00 15.01 -14.13
CA LEU A 141 -17.95 16.36 -14.71
C LEU A 141 -18.98 16.54 -15.85
N SER A 142 -19.26 15.47 -16.58
CA SER A 142 -20.23 15.47 -17.71
C SER A 142 -21.65 15.07 -17.30
N ASP A 143 -21.86 14.59 -16.08
CA ASP A 143 -23.16 14.08 -15.62
C ASP A 143 -23.74 14.95 -14.48
N PRO A 144 -24.83 15.70 -14.72
CA PRO A 144 -25.44 16.57 -13.72
C PRO A 144 -26.19 15.83 -12.60
N GLU A 145 -26.45 14.54 -12.74
CA GLU A 145 -27.14 13.71 -11.76
C GLU A 145 -26.23 12.71 -11.07
N ALA A 146 -24.89 12.83 -11.31
CA ALA A 146 -23.93 11.92 -10.74
C ALA A 146 -23.03 12.58 -9.69
N ALA A 147 -22.66 11.79 -8.68
CA ALA A 147 -21.62 12.08 -7.71
C ALA A 147 -20.53 10.99 -7.75
N ALA A 148 -19.32 11.32 -7.38
CA ALA A 148 -18.22 10.37 -7.26
C ALA A 148 -17.77 10.22 -5.81
N ILE A 149 -17.44 9.00 -5.41
CA ILE A 149 -16.61 8.79 -4.23
C ILE A 149 -15.16 8.85 -4.71
N ALA A 150 -14.45 9.91 -4.29
CA ALA A 150 -13.14 10.25 -4.81
C ALA A 150 -12.15 10.67 -3.71
N PRO A 151 -10.83 10.56 -3.97
CA PRO A 151 -9.82 11.11 -3.07
C PRO A 151 -9.90 12.64 -3.02
N PRO A 152 -9.57 13.27 -1.89
CA PRO A 152 -9.56 14.73 -1.75
C PRO A 152 -8.71 15.43 -2.83
N LEU A 153 -7.59 14.81 -3.22
CA LEU A 153 -6.73 15.34 -4.28
C LEU A 153 -7.46 15.47 -5.62
N ALA A 154 -8.20 14.43 -6.03
CA ALA A 154 -8.99 14.46 -7.28
C ALA A 154 -10.09 15.52 -7.21
N VAL A 155 -10.80 15.58 -6.09
CA VAL A 155 -11.87 16.59 -5.86
C VAL A 155 -11.33 18.00 -6.04
N LYS A 156 -10.18 18.29 -5.40
CA LYS A 156 -9.51 19.60 -5.49
C LYS A 156 -9.05 19.93 -6.90
N ASN A 157 -8.33 19.02 -7.56
CA ASN A 157 -7.71 19.29 -8.85
C ASN A 157 -8.73 19.41 -10.00
N LEU A 158 -9.86 18.73 -9.90
CA LEU A 158 -10.96 18.78 -10.87
C LEU A 158 -11.99 19.88 -10.56
N GLY A 159 -11.82 20.61 -9.47
CA GLY A 159 -12.76 21.67 -9.06
C GLY A 159 -14.16 21.16 -8.73
N LEU A 160 -14.27 19.91 -8.23
CA LEU A 160 -15.55 19.35 -7.81
C LEU A 160 -16.00 19.98 -6.49
N SER A 161 -17.32 20.06 -6.31
CA SER A 161 -17.95 20.46 -5.04
C SER A 161 -18.07 19.25 -4.12
N VAL A 162 -17.55 19.36 -2.90
CA VAL A 162 -17.78 18.36 -1.85
C VAL A 162 -19.23 18.38 -1.43
N LEU A 163 -19.94 17.26 -1.57
CA LEU A 163 -21.30 17.08 -1.10
C LEU A 163 -21.34 16.55 0.33
N CYS A 164 -20.44 15.61 0.64
CA CYS A 164 -20.24 15.09 1.97
C CYS A 164 -18.80 14.57 2.12
N ASP A 165 -18.14 14.91 3.22
CA ASP A 165 -16.79 14.45 3.51
C ASP A 165 -16.83 13.23 4.43
N ASN A 166 -15.81 12.39 4.30
CA ASN A 166 -15.60 11.19 5.13
C ASN A 166 -16.85 10.30 5.26
N ILE A 167 -17.33 9.78 4.12
CA ILE A 167 -18.50 8.90 4.07
C ILE A 167 -18.16 7.41 4.25
N ALA A 168 -16.92 7.09 4.61
CA ALA A 168 -16.49 5.71 4.85
C ALA A 168 -17.21 5.08 6.05
N ASP A 169 -17.52 3.80 5.93
CA ASP A 169 -18.16 3.02 7.02
C ASP A 169 -17.19 2.74 8.18
N ARG A 170 -15.87 2.97 7.98
CA ARG A 170 -14.79 2.77 8.95
C ARG A 170 -13.79 3.93 8.87
N ASP A 171 -13.33 4.39 10.04
CA ASP A 171 -12.38 5.51 10.15
C ASP A 171 -10.91 5.07 10.13
N ASP A 172 -10.65 3.77 10.26
CA ASP A 172 -9.32 3.16 10.34
C ASP A 172 -8.80 2.63 8.98
N ASN A 173 -9.36 3.13 7.88
CA ASN A 173 -8.92 2.77 6.55
C ASN A 173 -7.60 3.47 6.22
N ALA A 174 -6.54 2.69 6.06
CA ALA A 174 -5.23 3.19 5.66
C ALA A 174 -4.64 2.30 4.56
N THR A 175 -3.84 2.88 3.69
CA THR A 175 -3.07 2.14 2.69
C THR A 175 -1.58 2.39 2.90
N ARG A 176 -0.83 1.33 2.94
CA ARG A 176 0.63 1.33 2.97
C ARG A 176 1.15 1.30 1.55
N PHE A 177 1.98 2.26 1.22
CA PHE A 177 2.67 2.41 -0.05
C PHE A 177 4.16 2.18 0.14
N VAL A 178 4.82 1.69 -0.89
CA VAL A 178 6.26 1.52 -0.90
C VAL A 178 6.89 2.23 -2.08
N VAL A 179 8.09 2.73 -1.85
CA VAL A 179 9.00 3.18 -2.89
C VAL A 179 9.88 2.01 -3.27
N VAL A 180 9.82 1.59 -4.52
CA VAL A 180 10.70 0.57 -5.07
C VAL A 180 11.85 1.20 -5.84
N ALA A 181 13.03 0.60 -5.72
CA ALA A 181 14.27 1.07 -6.34
C ALA A 181 15.20 -0.10 -6.64
N ARG A 182 16.16 0.11 -7.56
CA ARG A 182 17.31 -0.80 -7.70
C ARG A 182 18.27 -0.64 -6.52
N GLU A 183 19.10 -1.64 -6.27
CA GLU A 183 20.07 -1.61 -5.19
C GLU A 183 21.13 -0.50 -5.34
N ASP A 184 21.47 -0.18 -6.59
CA ASP A 184 22.40 0.88 -6.97
C ASP A 184 21.76 2.29 -7.06
N SER A 185 20.48 2.40 -6.82
CA SER A 185 19.77 3.68 -6.85
C SER A 185 20.23 4.58 -5.69
N PRO A 186 20.20 5.91 -5.88
CA PRO A 186 20.50 6.84 -4.79
C PRO A 186 19.53 6.61 -3.63
N PRO A 187 19.92 6.90 -2.38
CA PRO A 187 19.04 6.77 -1.24
C PRO A 187 17.73 7.53 -1.44
N SER A 188 16.60 6.90 -1.12
CA SER A 188 15.30 7.59 -1.11
C SER A 188 15.35 8.78 -0.12
N PRO A 189 14.81 9.95 -0.48
CA PRO A 189 14.80 11.10 0.43
C PRO A 189 14.16 10.71 1.77
N ARG A 190 14.86 10.91 2.89
CA ARG A 190 14.28 10.76 4.23
C ARG A 190 13.40 11.96 4.56
N ALA A 191 12.31 11.74 5.27
CA ALA A 191 11.55 12.85 5.84
C ALA A 191 12.44 13.59 6.87
N PRO A 192 12.48 14.93 6.87
CA PRO A 192 13.26 15.68 7.84
C PRO A 192 12.80 15.37 9.27
N GLY A 193 13.75 14.99 10.13
CA GLY A 193 13.61 15.11 11.59
C GLY A 193 13.08 13.92 12.38
N ALA A 194 12.84 12.75 11.82
CA ALA A 194 12.41 11.60 12.62
C ALA A 194 13.40 10.43 12.55
N PRO A 195 14.01 10.02 13.68
CA PRO A 195 14.57 8.69 13.81
C PRO A 195 13.39 7.71 13.95
N SER A 196 12.87 7.23 12.82
CA SER A 196 11.97 6.08 12.84
C SER A 196 12.81 4.82 12.93
N PRO A 197 12.49 3.84 13.80
CA PRO A 197 13.16 2.55 13.79
C PRO A 197 13.02 1.94 12.40
N ASP A 198 14.07 1.29 11.92
CA ASP A 198 14.05 0.61 10.64
C ASP A 198 13.17 -0.64 10.71
N LYS A 199 12.65 -1.03 9.56
CA LYS A 199 11.91 -2.25 9.32
C LYS A 199 12.53 -2.97 8.14
N THR A 200 12.58 -4.28 8.20
CA THR A 200 13.02 -5.13 7.10
C THR A 200 11.86 -6.01 6.64
N SER A 201 11.50 -5.89 5.38
CA SER A 201 10.63 -6.86 4.72
C SER A 201 11.48 -7.94 4.08
N LEU A 202 11.11 -9.20 4.30
CA LEU A 202 11.78 -10.34 3.71
C LEU A 202 10.79 -11.45 3.37
N VAL A 203 11.20 -12.36 2.52
CA VAL A 203 10.48 -13.59 2.21
C VAL A 203 11.38 -14.78 2.49
N PHE A 204 10.80 -15.83 3.07
CA PHE A 204 11.48 -17.10 3.27
C PHE A 204 10.61 -18.28 2.85
N VAL A 205 11.27 -19.38 2.49
CA VAL A 205 10.62 -20.68 2.28
C VAL A 205 10.98 -21.56 3.47
N ALA A 206 9.98 -21.99 4.23
CA ALA A 206 10.18 -22.91 5.33
C ALA A 206 10.35 -24.34 4.81
N PRO A 207 11.17 -25.19 5.46
CA PRO A 207 11.24 -26.62 5.13
C PRO A 207 9.86 -27.26 5.15
N HIS A 208 9.53 -28.03 4.10
CA HIS A 208 8.24 -28.69 3.96
C HIS A 208 8.18 -29.98 4.84
N GLU A 209 8.23 -29.78 6.16
CA GLU A 209 8.20 -30.84 7.17
C GLU A 209 7.42 -30.42 8.39
N ARG A 210 7.10 -31.41 9.26
CA ARG A 210 6.45 -31.12 10.55
C ARG A 210 7.30 -30.16 11.39
N GLY A 211 6.73 -28.98 11.72
CA GLY A 211 7.40 -27.95 12.52
C GLY A 211 8.35 -27.06 11.74
N GLY A 212 8.46 -27.18 10.40
CA GLY A 212 9.37 -26.37 9.58
C GLY A 212 9.17 -24.87 9.77
N LEU A 213 7.93 -24.40 9.67
CA LEU A 213 7.61 -22.98 9.92
C LEU A 213 7.95 -22.56 11.36
N ARG A 214 7.65 -23.41 12.36
CA ARG A 214 7.99 -23.11 13.76
C ARG A 214 9.49 -22.96 13.98
N LYS A 215 10.31 -23.77 13.32
CA LYS A 215 11.77 -23.67 13.42
C LYS A 215 12.27 -22.33 12.89
N VAL A 216 11.74 -21.90 11.73
CA VAL A 216 12.08 -20.59 11.14
C VAL A 216 11.64 -19.44 12.05
N LEU A 217 10.42 -19.46 12.56
CA LEU A 217 9.92 -18.42 13.46
C LEU A 217 10.68 -18.41 14.80
N GLY A 218 11.15 -19.59 15.28
CA GLY A 218 11.99 -19.71 16.48
C GLY A 218 13.30 -18.95 16.37
N VAL A 219 13.91 -18.86 15.17
CA VAL A 219 15.15 -18.08 14.96
C VAL A 219 14.94 -16.60 15.25
N PHE A 220 13.79 -16.04 14.85
CA PHE A 220 13.47 -14.64 15.15
C PHE A 220 13.19 -14.43 16.64
N ASP A 221 12.50 -15.39 17.29
CA ASP A 221 12.21 -15.37 18.73
C ASP A 221 13.48 -15.44 19.56
N ASP A 222 14.37 -16.39 19.25
CA ASP A 222 15.67 -16.59 19.91
C ASP A 222 16.57 -15.35 19.77
N ALA A 223 16.46 -14.63 18.65
CA ALA A 223 17.18 -13.37 18.41
C ALA A 223 16.45 -12.13 18.94
N PHE A 224 15.30 -12.27 19.63
CA PHE A 224 14.49 -11.17 20.14
C PHE A 224 14.01 -10.18 19.04
N VAL A 225 13.77 -10.68 17.84
CA VAL A 225 13.25 -9.89 16.71
C VAL A 225 11.73 -9.97 16.65
N ASN A 226 11.06 -8.83 16.77
CA ASN A 226 9.61 -8.77 16.61
C ASN A 226 9.21 -8.81 15.13
N LEU A 227 8.23 -9.68 14.80
CA LEU A 227 7.61 -9.74 13.48
C LEU A 227 6.26 -9.00 13.52
N THR A 228 6.12 -7.95 12.70
CA THR A 228 4.93 -7.10 12.68
C THR A 228 3.91 -7.52 11.61
N ARG A 229 4.31 -8.42 10.69
CA ARG A 229 3.47 -8.98 9.64
C ARG A 229 3.96 -10.37 9.27
N ILE A 230 3.04 -11.26 8.97
CA ILE A 230 3.32 -12.55 8.31
C ILE A 230 2.20 -12.89 7.33
N GLU A 231 2.57 -13.30 6.14
CA GLU A 231 1.64 -13.71 5.08
C GLU A 231 2.20 -14.92 4.34
N SER A 232 1.38 -15.93 4.11
CA SER A 232 1.76 -17.08 3.28
C SER A 232 1.39 -16.84 1.81
N ARG A 233 2.31 -17.19 0.91
CA ARG A 233 2.13 -17.09 -0.55
C ARG A 233 2.41 -18.44 -1.20
N PRO A 234 1.48 -19.01 -2.02
CA PRO A 234 1.75 -20.24 -2.74
C PRO A 234 2.92 -20.09 -3.72
N LEU A 235 3.87 -21.02 -3.69
CA LEU A 235 5.04 -21.00 -4.58
C LEU A 235 4.71 -21.22 -6.05
N VAL A 236 3.57 -21.80 -6.38
CA VAL A 236 3.13 -22.00 -7.78
C VAL A 236 3.08 -20.70 -8.57
N GLY A 237 2.59 -19.61 -7.96
CA GLY A 237 2.63 -18.27 -8.56
C GLY A 237 4.04 -17.68 -8.66
N LEU A 238 5.04 -18.30 -8.02
CA LEU A 238 6.43 -17.91 -7.94
C LEU A 238 7.36 -18.94 -8.62
N HIS A 239 6.80 -19.74 -9.53
CA HIS A 239 7.51 -20.81 -10.25
C HIS A 239 8.04 -21.97 -9.38
N GLY A 240 7.53 -22.12 -8.17
CA GLY A 240 7.87 -23.20 -7.25
C GLY A 240 6.90 -24.39 -7.28
N PRO A 241 7.15 -25.44 -6.47
CA PRO A 241 6.31 -26.61 -6.36
C PRO A 241 4.87 -26.28 -5.92
N ARG A 242 3.91 -27.14 -6.35
CA ARG A 242 2.51 -27.02 -5.88
C ARG A 242 2.43 -27.34 -4.39
N TRP A 243 1.58 -26.56 -3.69
CA TRP A 243 1.28 -26.74 -2.26
C TRP A 243 2.44 -26.45 -1.32
N GLU A 244 3.53 -25.85 -1.84
CA GLU A 244 4.57 -25.23 -1.02
C GLU A 244 4.34 -23.72 -0.93
N TYR A 245 4.83 -23.12 0.15
CA TYR A 245 4.54 -21.73 0.49
C TYR A 245 5.82 -20.97 0.83
N ALA A 246 5.91 -19.77 0.29
CA ALA A 246 6.78 -18.73 0.82
C ALA A 246 6.03 -17.93 1.89
N PHE A 247 6.76 -17.39 2.85
CA PHE A 247 6.25 -16.55 3.91
C PHE A 247 6.89 -15.17 3.81
N VAL A 248 6.06 -14.16 3.58
CA VAL A 248 6.48 -12.76 3.58
C VAL A 248 6.30 -12.22 4.97
N VAL A 249 7.34 -11.65 5.55
CA VAL A 249 7.32 -11.07 6.89
C VAL A 249 7.91 -9.67 6.90
N ASP A 250 7.42 -8.87 7.82
CA ASP A 250 8.02 -7.59 8.19
C ASP A 250 8.60 -7.74 9.60
N ALA A 251 9.92 -7.58 9.73
CA ALA A 251 10.69 -7.65 10.97
C ALA A 251 11.14 -6.26 11.41
N GLU A 252 11.13 -5.97 12.72
CA GLU A 252 11.70 -4.76 13.27
C GLU A 252 13.22 -4.81 13.23
N GLY A 253 13.87 -3.72 12.84
CA GLY A 253 15.30 -3.57 12.72
C GLY A 253 15.82 -3.53 11.28
N HIS A 254 17.10 -3.15 11.15
CA HIS A 254 17.81 -3.10 9.88
C HIS A 254 18.64 -4.37 9.67
N ARG A 255 18.64 -4.94 8.45
CA ARG A 255 19.32 -6.20 8.10
C ARG A 255 20.82 -6.26 8.45
N LEU A 256 21.48 -5.11 8.55
CA LEU A 256 22.91 -5.00 8.86
C LEU A 256 23.19 -4.81 10.36
N GLU A 257 22.15 -4.68 11.17
CA GLU A 257 22.24 -4.39 12.59
C GLU A 257 21.71 -5.56 13.42
N SER A 258 22.34 -5.83 14.58
CA SER A 258 21.82 -6.76 15.58
C SER A 258 20.55 -6.14 16.21
N PRO A 259 19.52 -6.94 16.54
CA PRO A 259 19.52 -8.42 16.53
C PRO A 259 19.09 -9.05 15.18
N LEU A 260 18.56 -8.29 14.23
CA LEU A 260 18.02 -8.86 12.97
C LEU A 260 19.10 -9.51 12.10
N ARG A 261 20.32 -8.95 12.08
CA ARG A 261 21.45 -9.57 11.35
C ARG A 261 21.73 -10.98 11.86
N GLU A 262 21.70 -11.19 13.17
CA GLU A 262 21.91 -12.51 13.81
C GLU A 262 20.80 -13.48 13.45
N ALA A 263 19.53 -13.02 13.42
CA ALA A 263 18.41 -13.84 12.96
C ALA A 263 18.60 -14.29 11.50
N LEU A 264 19.02 -13.38 10.61
CA LEU A 264 19.25 -13.71 9.20
C LEU A 264 20.41 -14.71 9.03
N GLU A 265 21.50 -14.58 9.79
CA GLU A 265 22.60 -15.54 9.83
C GLU A 265 22.14 -16.92 10.35
N GLY A 266 21.26 -16.94 11.36
CA GLY A 266 20.64 -18.16 11.87
C GLY A 266 19.74 -18.86 10.84
N LEU A 267 18.98 -18.12 10.07
CA LEU A 267 18.16 -18.67 8.97
C LEU A 267 19.03 -19.28 7.86
N ASP A 268 20.12 -18.62 7.50
CA ASP A 268 21.07 -19.12 6.51
C ASP A 268 21.74 -20.43 7.00
N ALA A 269 22.17 -20.44 8.26
CA ALA A 269 22.78 -21.62 8.88
C ALA A 269 21.85 -22.84 8.94
N MET A 270 20.53 -22.66 9.02
CA MET A 270 19.57 -23.76 8.95
C MET A 270 19.16 -24.14 7.52
N GLY A 271 19.74 -23.47 6.50
CA GLY A 271 19.43 -23.73 5.09
C GLY A 271 18.08 -23.20 4.61
N ALA A 272 17.49 -22.25 5.29
CA ALA A 272 16.27 -21.60 4.84
C ALA A 272 16.56 -20.69 3.63
N LEU A 273 15.72 -20.79 2.59
CA LEU A 273 15.84 -19.85 1.47
C LEU A 273 15.23 -18.51 1.88
N VAL A 274 16.07 -17.48 1.97
CA VAL A 274 15.67 -16.14 2.40
C VAL A 274 16.02 -15.11 1.33
N LYS A 275 15.07 -14.20 1.03
CA LYS A 275 15.30 -13.02 0.21
C LYS A 275 14.87 -11.78 1.00
N VAL A 276 15.79 -10.85 1.23
CA VAL A 276 15.46 -9.54 1.80
C VAL A 276 14.88 -8.65 0.70
N LEU A 277 13.66 -8.19 0.92
CA LEU A 277 12.93 -7.31 0.00
C LEU A 277 13.27 -5.84 0.22
N GLY A 278 13.85 -5.49 1.36
CA GLY A 278 14.34 -4.16 1.70
C GLY A 278 14.45 -3.95 3.20
N SER A 279 15.38 -3.08 3.60
CA SER A 279 15.46 -2.51 4.96
C SER A 279 15.34 -1.00 4.84
N TYR A 280 14.37 -0.41 5.52
CA TYR A 280 13.96 0.97 5.31
C TYR A 280 13.34 1.58 6.57
N PRO A 281 13.34 2.91 6.71
CA PRO A 281 12.66 3.59 7.82
C PRO A 281 11.18 3.25 7.83
N ARG A 282 10.68 2.81 8.99
CA ARG A 282 9.25 2.54 9.20
C ARG A 282 8.45 3.83 9.03
N ALA A 283 7.28 3.75 8.36
CA ALA A 283 6.34 4.85 8.37
C ALA A 283 5.89 5.10 9.82
N LEU A 284 5.92 6.35 10.25
CA LEU A 284 5.27 6.73 11.50
C LEU A 284 3.77 6.58 11.28
N ALA A 285 3.12 5.73 12.06
CA ALA A 285 1.68 5.63 12.05
C ALA A 285 1.11 7.04 12.31
N SER A 286 0.29 7.55 11.40
CA SER A 286 -0.60 8.64 11.72
C SER A 286 -1.42 8.15 12.91
N VAL A 287 -1.35 8.86 14.05
CA VAL A 287 -1.93 8.47 15.34
C VAL A 287 -3.41 8.08 15.14
N SER A 288 -3.67 6.81 14.90
CA SER A 288 -4.98 6.22 14.98
C SER A 288 -4.99 5.31 16.21
N HIS A 289 -6.00 5.49 17.04
CA HIS A 289 -6.24 4.87 18.33
C HIS A 289 -5.79 3.41 18.37
N ALA A 290 -4.97 3.07 19.38
CA ALA A 290 -4.67 1.70 19.73
C ALA A 290 -5.99 0.91 19.89
N LEU A 291 -6.11 -0.20 19.19
CA LEU A 291 -7.22 -1.14 19.38
C LEU A 291 -7.23 -1.56 20.85
N ASP A 292 -8.26 -1.15 21.58
CA ASP A 292 -8.53 -1.68 22.93
C ASP A 292 -9.07 -3.11 22.80
N LEU A 293 -8.17 -4.08 22.75
CA LEU A 293 -8.49 -5.50 22.73
C LEU A 293 -9.09 -6.00 24.05
N SER A 294 -9.23 -5.15 25.08
CA SER A 294 -9.83 -5.53 26.36
C SER A 294 -11.32 -5.90 26.23
N GLN A 295 -12.00 -5.46 25.16
CA GLN A 295 -13.42 -5.77 24.90
C GLN A 295 -13.63 -7.05 24.07
N ALA A 296 -12.56 -7.73 23.62
CA ALA A 296 -12.65 -8.94 22.79
C ALA A 296 -12.60 -10.25 23.60
N ARG A 297 -12.75 -10.21 24.93
CA ARG A 297 -12.90 -11.45 25.71
C ARG A 297 -14.36 -11.92 25.61
N PRO A 298 -14.63 -13.14 25.08
CA PRO A 298 -15.95 -13.73 25.21
C PRO A 298 -16.22 -13.93 26.71
N SER A 299 -17.36 -13.46 27.19
CA SER A 299 -17.90 -13.80 28.48
C SER A 299 -18.06 -15.33 28.55
N SER A 300 -17.35 -15.93 29.47
CA SER A 300 -17.43 -17.35 29.85
C SER A 300 -18.82 -17.76 30.27
#